data_c90f930fc21a9042ce7cf303b2cf91aa
#
_entry.id   c90f930fc21a9042ce7cf303b2cf91aa
#
_cell.length_a   1.000
_cell.length_b   1.000
_cell.length_c   1.000
_cell.angle_alpha   90.00
_cell.angle_beta   90.00
_cell.angle_gamma   90.00
#
_symmetry.space_group_name_H-M   'P 1'
#
loop_
_entity.id
_entity.type
_entity.pdbx_description
1 polymer ?
#
loop_
_entity_poly.entity_id
_entity_poly.type
_entity_poly.pdbx_seq_one_letter_code
_entity_poly.pdbx_strand_id
1 'polypeptide(L)' 'MQSVSKPDPLLCEADAAKHLGVKPTTLQVWRCTKRYPLQFVKVGRLVRYRQSDLDAFLSARTQPGGVS' A
#
# COMPACT_ATOMS: atom_id res chain seq x y z
N MET A 1 -2.12 25.74 5.17
CA MET A 1 -1.92 25.27 5.40
C MET A 1 -1.70 24.54 5.25
N GLN A 2 -1.49 24.46 5.09
CA GLN A 2 -1.31 23.67 5.11
C GLN A 2 -1.22 23.05 5.32
N SER A 3 -1.33 23.08 5.31
CA SER A 3 -1.28 22.36 5.66
C SER A 3 -1.14 21.73 5.79
N VAL A 4 -1.09 21.98 5.71
CA VAL A 4 -1.01 21.28 5.96
C VAL A 4 -0.82 20.21 6.00
N SER A 5 -1.23 20.20 6.07
CA SER A 5 -1.22 18.84 6.27
C SER A 5 -0.16 18.16 5.54
N LYS A 6 0.34 17.12 5.98
CA LYS A 6 1.37 16.44 5.38
C LYS A 6 0.92 15.73 4.17
N PRO A 7 1.53 15.88 3.07
CA PRO A 7 1.14 15.15 1.87
C PRO A 7 1.28 13.66 2.09
N ASP A 8 0.41 12.93 1.45
CA ASP A 8 0.42 11.50 1.53
C ASP A 8 1.54 10.99 0.63
N PRO A 9 2.61 10.45 1.16
CA PRO A 9 3.71 10.04 0.31
C PRO A 9 3.33 8.91 -0.64
N LEU A 10 3.90 8.97 -1.82
CA LEU A 10 3.71 7.91 -2.80
C LEU A 10 4.93 7.02 -2.76
N LEU A 11 4.72 5.73 -2.63
CA LEU A 11 5.80 4.76 -2.53
C LEU A 11 5.87 3.95 -3.81
N CYS A 12 7.07 3.63 -4.23
CA CYS A 12 7.21 2.74 -5.37
C CYS A 12 6.87 1.32 -4.92
N GLU A 13 6.76 0.43 -5.89
CA GLU A 13 6.35 -0.93 -5.57
C GLU A 13 7.30 -1.60 -4.58
N ALA A 14 8.59 -1.39 -4.72
CA ALA A 14 9.56 -1.99 -3.80
C ALA A 14 9.37 -1.47 -2.38
N ASP A 15 9.21 -0.16 -2.24
CA ASP A 15 9.02 0.42 -0.92
C ASP A 15 7.68 0.03 -0.32
N ALA A 16 6.65 -0.03 -1.15
CA ALA A 16 5.33 -0.45 -0.68
C ALA A 16 5.37 -1.89 -0.19
N ALA A 17 6.05 -2.75 -0.93
CA ALA A 17 6.16 -4.14 -0.53
C ALA A 17 6.90 -4.26 0.80
N LYS A 18 7.95 -3.45 0.94
CA LYS A 18 8.70 -3.45 2.18
C LYS A 18 7.83 -2.99 3.34
N HIS A 19 7.01 -1.99 3.09
CA HIS A 19 6.10 -1.48 4.12
C HIS A 19 5.10 -2.54 4.54
N LEU A 20 4.67 -3.36 3.59
CA LEU A 20 3.71 -4.43 3.88
C LEU A 20 4.38 -5.72 4.34
N GLY A 21 5.68 -5.81 4.22
CA GLY A 21 6.40 -7.00 4.63
C GLY A 21 6.29 -8.15 3.65
N VAL A 22 6.10 -7.84 2.38
CA VAL A 22 6.00 -8.87 1.35
C VAL A 22 7.02 -8.57 0.27
N LYS A 23 7.18 -9.49 -0.66
CA LYS A 23 8.09 -9.29 -1.76
C LYS A 23 7.44 -8.42 -2.81
N PRO A 24 8.22 -7.62 -3.54
CA PRO A 24 7.65 -6.80 -4.61
C PRO A 24 6.88 -7.61 -5.64
N THR A 25 7.36 -8.82 -5.95
CA THR A 25 6.66 -9.67 -6.91
C THR A 25 5.30 -10.11 -6.37
N THR A 26 5.21 -10.33 -5.07
CA THR A 26 3.94 -10.67 -4.45
C THR A 26 2.95 -9.53 -4.59
N LEU A 27 3.42 -8.32 -4.33
CA LEU A 27 2.56 -7.15 -4.45
C LEU A 27 2.10 -6.98 -5.89
N GLN A 28 2.99 -7.22 -6.84
CA GLN A 28 2.66 -7.11 -8.23
C GLN A 28 1.58 -8.12 -8.63
N VAL A 29 1.69 -9.33 -8.14
CA VAL A 29 0.69 -10.35 -8.42
C VAL A 29 -0.66 -9.95 -7.84
N TRP A 30 -0.67 -9.41 -6.63
CA TRP A 30 -1.91 -8.97 -6.02
C TRP A 30 -2.57 -7.87 -6.86
N ARG A 31 -1.77 -6.95 -7.36
CA ARG A 31 -2.28 -5.86 -8.18
C ARG A 31 -2.87 -6.39 -9.50
N CYS A 32 -2.14 -7.31 -10.12
CA CYS A 32 -2.56 -7.84 -11.40
C CYS A 32 -3.78 -8.74 -11.30
N THR A 33 -3.88 -9.51 -10.23
CA THR A 33 -5.00 -10.43 -10.07
C THR A 33 -6.15 -9.81 -9.30
N LYS A 34 -5.94 -8.61 -8.78
CA LYS A 34 -6.94 -7.93 -7.95
C LYS A 34 -7.39 -8.80 -6.80
N ARG A 35 -6.44 -9.54 -6.27
CA ARG A 35 -6.74 -10.44 -5.17
C ARG A 35 -7.21 -9.69 -3.94
N TYR A 36 -6.67 -8.51 -3.69
CA TYR A 36 -7.03 -7.71 -2.54
C TYR A 36 -7.39 -6.30 -2.98
N PRO A 37 -8.24 -5.61 -2.24
CA PRO A 37 -8.65 -4.25 -2.60
C PRO A 37 -7.58 -3.24 -2.22
N LEU A 38 -6.42 -3.38 -2.75
CA LEU A 38 -5.31 -2.49 -2.47
C LEU A 38 -5.25 -1.45 -3.56
N GLN A 39 -5.41 -0.21 -3.19
CA GLN A 39 -5.46 0.88 -4.17
C GLN A 39 -4.08 1.32 -4.57
N PHE A 40 -3.95 1.77 -5.78
CA PHE A 40 -2.69 2.28 -6.27
C PHE A 40 -2.97 3.41 -7.25
N VAL A 41 -1.92 4.20 -7.52
CA VAL A 41 -2.00 5.34 -8.41
C VAL A 41 -1.10 5.08 -9.61
N LYS A 42 -1.62 5.31 -10.80
CA LYS A 42 -0.80 5.18 -11.99
C LYS A 42 -0.33 6.56 -12.41
N VAL A 43 0.96 6.72 -12.52
CA VAL A 43 1.55 7.97 -12.97
C VAL A 43 2.27 7.64 -14.26
N GLY A 44 1.61 7.82 -15.39
CA GLY A 44 2.15 7.38 -16.66
C GLY A 44 2.24 5.87 -16.65
N ARG A 45 3.45 5.36 -16.78
CA ARG A 45 3.65 3.91 -16.73
C ARG A 45 4.02 3.43 -15.34
N LEU A 46 4.20 4.35 -14.41
CA LEU A 46 4.67 3.99 -13.09
C LEU A 46 3.51 3.72 -12.16
N VAL A 47 3.69 2.76 -11.30
CA VAL A 47 2.69 2.44 -10.28
C VAL A 47 3.22 2.93 -8.95
N ARG A 48 2.40 3.66 -8.23
CA ARG A 48 2.77 4.16 -6.92
C ARG A 48 1.65 3.84 -5.95
N TYR A 49 2.01 3.70 -4.69
CA TYR A 49 1.04 3.40 -3.64
C TYR A 49 1.06 4.53 -2.63
N ARG A 50 -0.11 4.96 -2.19
CA ARG A 50 -0.17 5.96 -1.14
C ARG A 50 0.04 5.27 0.18
N GLN A 51 0.82 5.87 1.04
CA GLN A 51 1.09 5.27 2.32
C GLN A 51 -0.19 5.09 3.13
N SER A 52 -1.10 6.05 3.04
CA SER A 52 -2.36 5.94 3.77
C SER A 52 -3.18 4.74 3.30
N ASP A 53 -3.13 4.43 2.01
CA ASP A 53 -3.84 3.27 1.48
C ASP A 53 -3.22 1.98 1.99
N LEU A 54 -1.89 1.95 2.09
CA LEU A 54 -1.21 0.78 2.63
C LEU A 54 -1.54 0.59 4.10
N ASP A 55 -1.56 1.68 4.84
CA ASP A 55 -1.88 1.61 6.25
C ASP A 55 -3.32 1.17 6.47
N ALA A 56 -4.23 1.63 5.62
CA ALA A 56 -5.63 1.22 5.71
C ALA A 56 -5.76 -0.28 5.41
N PHE A 57 -4.99 -0.74 4.43
CA PHE A 57 -5.00 -2.16 4.08
C PHE A 57 -4.52 -3.00 5.26
N LEU A 58 -3.42 -2.58 5.88
CA LEU A 58 -2.89 -3.29 7.03
C LEU A 58 -3.86 -3.25 8.21
N SER A 59 -4.47 -2.11 8.42
CA SER A 59 -5.41 -1.96 9.51
C SER A 59 -6.60 -2.89 9.34
N ALA A 60 -7.07 -3.02 8.11
CA ALA A 60 -8.21 -3.89 7.84
C ALA A 60 -7.85 -5.35 8.04
N ARG A 61 -6.56 -5.68 7.98
CA ARG A 61 -6.16 -7.07 8.14
C ARG A 61 -5.58 -7.37 9.50
N THR A 62 -5.52 -6.38 10.37
CA THR A 62 -4.99 -6.60 11.70
C THR A 62 -5.98 -7.46 12.48
N GLN A 63 -5.47 -8.49 13.09
CA GLN A 63 -6.32 -9.38 13.88
C GLN A 63 -6.41 -8.86 15.30
N PRO A 64 -7.58 -8.54 15.76
CA PRO A 64 -7.70 -8.07 17.13
C PRO A 64 -7.41 -9.19 18.11
N GLY A 65 -6.99 -8.80 19.26
CA GLY A 65 -6.77 -9.79 20.28
C GLY A 65 -5.48 -10.49 20.21
N GLY A 66 -4.69 -10.14 19.30
CA GLY A 66 -3.42 -10.74 19.22
C GLY A 66 -3.46 -12.19 19.15
N VAL A 67 -4.44 -12.73 18.65
CA VAL A 67 -4.43 -14.07 18.58
C VAL A 67 -3.56 -14.45 17.64
N SER A 68 -2.97 -14.21 17.37
CA SER A 68 -2.04 -14.62 16.51
C SER A 68 -2.17 -15.63 15.97
#